data_91e92ab417b0f8bce4a1aa2d55084db3
#
_entry.id   91e92ab417b0f8bce4a1aa2d55084db3
#
_cell.length_a   1.000
_cell.length_b   1.000
_cell.length_c   1.000
_cell.angle_alpha   90.00
_cell.angle_beta   90.00
_cell.angle_gamma   90.00
#
_symmetry.space_group_name_H-M   'P 1'
#
loop_
_entity.id
_entity.type
_entity.pdbx_description
1 polymer ?
#
loop_
_entity_poly.entity_id
_entity_poly.type
_entity_poly.pdbx_seq_one_letter_code
_entity_poly.pdbx_strand_id
1 'polypeptide(L)'
;SASIVLEELSHAEKRGASILAELVGYGSTDDAFHITQPSEGGKGAIKAMQNALDDANLFVNDIDYINAHGTSTPFNDKTESAAIASLFGDHTKKLKVSSTKSMVGHALGASGALEAIACIQAIQNDILPPTINYTNSDPECTLDYVPNNSQESTINAAMSNSFGFGGHNGVIVIKKWGED
;
A
#
# COMPACT_ATOMS: atom_id res chain seq x y z
N SER A 1 -9.99 8.36 13.64
CA SER A 1 -10.78 8.29 12.41
C SER A 1 -10.12 9.14 11.32
N ALA A 2 -10.36 8.78 10.07
CA ALA A 2 -9.97 9.53 8.90
C ALA A 2 -11.12 9.55 7.88
N SER A 3 -11.15 10.55 7.03
CA SER A 3 -12.16 10.68 5.97
C SER A 3 -11.51 11.20 4.70
N ILE A 4 -11.89 10.63 3.57
CA ILE A 4 -11.46 11.03 2.23
C ILE A 4 -12.71 11.37 1.44
N VAL A 5 -12.68 12.49 0.72
CA VAL A 5 -13.77 12.86 -0.20
C VAL A 5 -13.39 12.33 -1.58
N LEU A 6 -14.22 11.43 -2.10
CA LEU A 6 -14.12 10.92 -3.46
C LEU A 6 -15.15 11.62 -4.33
N GLU A 7 -14.72 12.10 -5.48
CA GLU A 7 -15.58 12.74 -6.47
C GLU A 7 -15.30 12.15 -7.86
N GLU A 8 -16.31 12.11 -8.68
CA GLU A 8 -16.15 11.83 -10.10
C GLU A 8 -15.37 12.97 -10.76
N LEU A 9 -14.43 12.63 -11.63
CA LEU A 9 -13.46 13.58 -12.19
C LEU A 9 -14.14 14.79 -12.83
N SER A 10 -15.12 14.57 -13.70
CA SER A 10 -15.81 15.67 -14.40
C SER A 10 -16.57 16.60 -13.45
N HIS A 11 -17.02 16.09 -12.30
CA HIS A 11 -17.64 16.90 -11.25
C HIS A 11 -16.60 17.78 -10.54
N ALA A 12 -15.46 17.19 -10.16
CA ALA A 12 -14.38 17.90 -9.51
C ALA A 12 -13.82 19.03 -10.39
N GLU A 13 -13.55 18.75 -11.67
CA GLU A 13 -13.09 19.72 -12.66
C GLU A 13 -14.09 20.87 -12.86
N LYS A 14 -15.39 20.53 -13.04
CA LYS A 14 -16.44 21.52 -13.28
C LYS A 14 -16.59 22.53 -12.13
N ARG A 15 -16.34 22.13 -10.89
CA ARG A 15 -16.36 23.04 -9.74
C ARG A 15 -15.01 23.67 -9.41
N GLY A 16 -13.96 23.39 -10.17
CA GLY A 16 -12.61 23.89 -9.96
C GLY A 16 -11.94 23.35 -8.69
N ALA A 17 -12.16 22.06 -8.38
CA ALA A 17 -11.56 21.43 -7.22
C ALA A 17 -10.04 21.33 -7.36
N SER A 18 -9.32 21.46 -6.24
CA SER A 18 -7.93 21.02 -6.18
C SER A 18 -7.91 19.52 -6.01
N ILE A 19 -7.60 18.80 -7.11
CA ILE A 19 -7.51 17.34 -7.10
C ILE A 19 -6.15 16.96 -6.51
N LEU A 20 -6.16 16.12 -5.47
CA LEU A 20 -4.95 15.73 -4.75
C LEU A 20 -4.27 14.51 -5.36
N ALA A 21 -5.06 13.54 -5.83
CA ALA A 21 -4.62 12.31 -6.46
C ALA A 21 -5.81 11.62 -7.11
N GLU A 22 -5.56 10.59 -7.90
CA GLU A 22 -6.58 9.70 -8.45
C GLU A 22 -6.58 8.35 -7.72
N LEU A 23 -7.75 7.87 -7.34
CA LEU A 23 -7.96 6.49 -6.92
C LEU A 23 -8.26 5.68 -8.18
N VAL A 24 -7.25 4.97 -8.68
CA VAL A 24 -7.31 4.32 -9.99
C VAL A 24 -7.56 2.82 -9.94
N GLY A 25 -7.32 2.17 -8.80
CA GLY A 25 -7.48 0.73 -8.72
C GLY A 25 -7.92 0.23 -7.35
N TYR A 26 -8.68 -0.85 -7.37
CA TYR A 26 -9.15 -1.57 -6.19
C TYR A 26 -9.08 -3.08 -6.41
N GLY A 27 -8.59 -3.79 -5.40
CA GLY A 27 -8.58 -5.25 -5.38
C GLY A 27 -9.05 -5.78 -4.04
N SER A 28 -9.90 -6.78 -4.06
CA SER A 28 -10.37 -7.45 -2.85
C SER A 28 -10.39 -8.96 -3.05
N THR A 29 -9.97 -9.67 -2.01
CA THR A 29 -10.02 -11.15 -1.94
C THR A 29 -10.28 -11.59 -0.52
N ASP A 30 -10.58 -12.87 -0.35
CA ASP A 30 -10.68 -13.50 0.94
C ASP A 30 -9.86 -14.80 0.94
N ASP A 31 -9.04 -15.02 1.97
CA ASP A 31 -8.22 -16.23 2.08
C ASP A 31 -9.04 -17.46 2.41
N ALA A 32 -10.17 -17.31 3.12
CA ALA A 32 -11.01 -18.41 3.64
C ALA A 32 -10.20 -19.52 4.34
N PHE A 33 -9.13 -19.14 5.03
CA PHE A 33 -8.14 -20.07 5.59
C PHE A 33 -8.22 -20.16 7.12
N HIS A 34 -8.11 -19.02 7.81
CA HIS A 34 -8.09 -18.98 9.28
C HIS A 34 -8.66 -17.64 9.77
N ILE A 35 -9.18 -17.60 11.02
CA ILE A 35 -9.83 -16.42 11.59
C ILE A 35 -8.86 -15.24 11.70
N THR A 36 -7.57 -15.48 11.97
CA THR A 36 -6.59 -14.41 12.24
C THR A 36 -5.27 -14.52 11.48
N GLN A 37 -5.02 -15.64 10.81
CA GLN A 37 -3.75 -15.88 10.12
C GLN A 37 -3.94 -15.80 8.61
N PRO A 38 -3.00 -15.16 7.88
CA PRO A 38 -3.01 -15.19 6.42
C PRO A 38 -2.76 -16.61 5.90
N SER A 39 -3.23 -16.89 4.69
CA SER A 39 -2.96 -18.16 4.02
C SER A 39 -1.47 -18.31 3.69
N GLU A 40 -0.98 -19.55 3.68
CA GLU A 40 0.41 -19.84 3.33
C GLU A 40 0.77 -19.26 1.95
N GLY A 41 1.94 -18.61 1.90
CA GLY A 41 2.44 -17.95 0.68
C GLY A 41 1.67 -16.70 0.27
N GLY A 42 0.73 -16.20 1.07
CA GLY A 42 0.02 -14.94 0.83
C GLY A 42 -0.76 -14.89 -0.48
N LYS A 43 -1.31 -16.00 -0.94
CA LYS A 43 -2.00 -16.10 -2.25
C LYS A 43 -3.16 -15.09 -2.39
N GLY A 44 -3.93 -14.89 -1.32
CA GLY A 44 -5.00 -13.89 -1.30
C GLY A 44 -4.46 -12.47 -1.45
N ALA A 45 -3.39 -12.14 -0.72
CA ALA A 45 -2.73 -10.84 -0.82
C ALA A 45 -2.16 -10.60 -2.23
N ILE A 46 -1.47 -11.60 -2.82
CA ILE A 46 -0.98 -11.53 -4.22
C ILE A 46 -2.13 -11.23 -5.16
N LYS A 47 -3.23 -11.99 -5.03
CA LYS A 47 -4.38 -11.82 -5.93
C LYS A 47 -5.09 -10.49 -5.73
N ALA A 48 -5.18 -9.97 -4.50
CA ALA A 48 -5.74 -8.65 -4.22
C ALA A 48 -4.90 -7.54 -4.86
N MET A 49 -3.56 -7.60 -4.70
CA MET A 49 -2.64 -6.66 -5.35
C MET A 49 -2.74 -6.74 -6.87
N GLN A 50 -2.77 -7.94 -7.46
CA GLN A 50 -2.93 -8.12 -8.90
C GLN A 50 -4.27 -7.55 -9.40
N ASN A 51 -5.37 -7.84 -8.69
CA ASN A 51 -6.68 -7.29 -9.05
C ASN A 51 -6.68 -5.75 -9.04
N ALA A 52 -6.01 -5.14 -8.07
CA ALA A 52 -5.90 -3.69 -8.00
C ALA A 52 -5.07 -3.10 -9.15
N LEU A 53 -4.01 -3.78 -9.58
CA LEU A 53 -3.23 -3.41 -10.77
C LEU A 53 -4.05 -3.57 -12.05
N ASP A 54 -4.77 -4.68 -12.20
CA ASP A 54 -5.63 -4.96 -13.36
C ASP A 54 -6.74 -3.89 -13.47
N ASP A 55 -7.38 -3.52 -12.35
CA ASP A 55 -8.42 -2.48 -12.28
C ASP A 55 -7.86 -1.09 -12.63
N ALA A 56 -6.65 -0.79 -12.16
CA ALA A 56 -5.92 0.43 -12.49
C ALA A 56 -5.39 0.48 -13.93
N ASN A 57 -5.39 -0.64 -14.65
CA ASN A 57 -4.70 -0.81 -15.94
C ASN A 57 -3.21 -0.44 -15.85
N LEU A 58 -2.56 -0.83 -14.74
CA LEU A 58 -1.14 -0.62 -14.46
C LEU A 58 -0.39 -1.94 -14.34
N PHE A 59 0.92 -1.86 -14.57
CA PHE A 59 1.85 -2.97 -14.38
C PHE A 59 2.60 -2.83 -13.06
N VAL A 60 3.22 -3.90 -12.59
CA VAL A 60 4.06 -3.88 -11.37
C VAL A 60 5.16 -2.81 -11.42
N ASN A 61 5.69 -2.52 -12.61
CA ASN A 61 6.76 -1.53 -12.79
C ASN A 61 6.29 -0.07 -12.67
N ASP A 62 4.98 0.17 -12.65
CA ASP A 62 4.41 1.50 -12.52
C ASP A 62 4.22 1.92 -11.06
N ILE A 63 4.37 0.99 -10.12
CA ILE A 63 4.24 1.26 -8.68
C ILE A 63 5.60 1.62 -8.09
N ASP A 64 5.71 2.81 -7.54
CA ASP A 64 6.93 3.32 -6.90
C ASP A 64 6.98 3.01 -5.40
N TYR A 65 5.81 2.98 -4.76
CA TYR A 65 5.69 2.86 -3.32
C TYR A 65 4.52 1.95 -2.90
N ILE A 66 4.76 1.12 -1.87
CA ILE A 66 3.71 0.38 -1.17
C ILE A 66 3.65 0.81 0.29
N ASN A 67 2.48 1.31 0.71
CA ASN A 67 2.15 1.40 2.11
C ASN A 67 1.61 0.03 2.55
N ALA A 68 2.46 -0.72 3.24
CA ALA A 68 2.17 -2.09 3.62
C ALA A 68 1.17 -2.16 4.78
N HIS A 69 0.44 -3.25 4.86
CA HIS A 69 -0.33 -3.58 6.05
C HIS A 69 0.56 -3.62 7.28
N GLY A 70 1.72 -4.29 7.22
CA GLY A 70 2.88 -4.15 8.08
C GLY A 70 2.58 -3.98 9.57
N THR A 71 1.96 -4.99 10.19
CA THR A 71 1.50 -4.93 11.59
C THR A 71 2.59 -5.21 12.62
N SER A 72 3.81 -5.49 12.20
CA SER A 72 4.91 -5.93 13.06
C SER A 72 4.60 -7.24 13.79
N THR A 73 3.95 -8.15 13.09
CA THR A 73 3.69 -9.51 13.58
C THR A 73 4.45 -10.52 12.73
N PRO A 74 4.98 -11.61 13.31
CA PRO A 74 5.78 -12.60 12.59
C PRO A 74 5.04 -13.21 11.38
N PHE A 75 3.74 -13.42 11.49
CA PHE A 75 2.94 -14.01 10.41
C PHE A 75 2.68 -13.02 9.29
N ASN A 76 2.26 -11.79 9.61
CA ASN A 76 1.93 -10.80 8.59
C ASN A 76 3.17 -10.37 7.81
N ASP A 77 4.20 -9.88 8.51
CA ASP A 77 5.31 -9.20 7.85
C ASP A 77 6.08 -10.12 6.90
N LYS A 78 6.32 -11.37 7.32
CA LYS A 78 6.90 -12.39 6.46
C LYS A 78 6.02 -12.72 5.25
N THR A 79 4.73 -12.94 5.48
CA THR A 79 3.80 -13.34 4.41
C THR A 79 3.60 -12.20 3.41
N GLU A 80 3.42 -10.97 3.88
CA GLU A 80 3.27 -9.80 3.02
C GLU A 80 4.55 -9.51 2.22
N SER A 81 5.72 -9.61 2.86
CA SER A 81 7.01 -9.45 2.18
C SER A 81 7.19 -10.48 1.06
N ALA A 82 6.87 -11.74 1.33
CA ALA A 82 6.92 -12.81 0.35
C ALA A 82 5.91 -12.59 -0.79
N ALA A 83 4.69 -12.13 -0.47
CA ALA A 83 3.66 -11.83 -1.46
C ALA A 83 4.07 -10.69 -2.39
N ILE A 84 4.60 -9.60 -1.83
CA ILE A 84 5.13 -8.47 -2.61
C ILE A 84 6.29 -8.95 -3.48
N ALA A 85 7.26 -9.66 -2.92
CA ALA A 85 8.40 -10.17 -3.67
C ALA A 85 7.99 -11.10 -4.82
N SER A 86 7.00 -11.95 -4.59
CA SER A 86 6.47 -12.87 -5.61
C SER A 86 5.79 -12.14 -6.77
N LEU A 87 4.99 -11.10 -6.47
CA LEU A 87 4.25 -10.37 -7.49
C LEU A 87 5.16 -9.41 -8.28
N PHE A 88 6.00 -8.66 -7.56
CA PHE A 88 6.80 -7.58 -8.15
C PHE A 88 8.14 -8.05 -8.73
N GLY A 89 8.60 -9.26 -8.40
CA GLY A 89 9.79 -9.87 -8.99
C GLY A 89 11.02 -8.95 -8.95
N ASP A 90 11.67 -8.76 -10.08
CA ASP A 90 12.87 -7.91 -10.18
C ASP A 90 12.61 -6.43 -9.88
N HIS A 91 11.36 -5.96 -9.97
CA HIS A 91 11.01 -4.57 -9.65
C HIS A 91 11.19 -4.24 -8.17
N THR A 92 11.19 -5.24 -7.28
CA THR A 92 11.48 -5.05 -5.84
C THR A 92 12.81 -4.34 -5.55
N LYS A 93 13.75 -4.36 -6.49
CA LYS A 93 15.03 -3.64 -6.37
C LYS A 93 14.87 -2.11 -6.41
N LYS A 94 13.75 -1.62 -6.95
CA LYS A 94 13.41 -0.19 -7.05
C LYS A 94 12.25 0.20 -6.15
N LEU A 95 11.33 -0.74 -5.95
CA LEU A 95 10.12 -0.57 -5.15
C LEU A 95 10.46 -0.21 -3.71
N LYS A 96 9.79 0.80 -3.17
CA LYS A 96 9.89 1.18 -1.77
C LYS A 96 8.65 0.71 -1.01
N VAL A 97 8.87 0.20 0.19
CA VAL A 97 7.80 -0.33 1.04
C VAL A 97 7.94 0.28 2.42
N SER A 98 6.87 0.75 3.04
CA SER A 98 6.92 1.12 4.45
C SER A 98 5.59 0.88 5.15
N SER A 99 5.62 0.74 6.48
CA SER A 99 4.41 0.69 7.29
C SER A 99 4.28 1.93 8.15
N THR A 100 3.32 2.78 7.82
CA THR A 100 2.98 3.96 8.62
C THR A 100 2.38 3.61 9.98
N LYS A 101 1.96 2.34 10.19
CA LYS A 101 1.56 1.84 11.52
C LYS A 101 2.69 1.95 12.55
N SER A 102 3.95 1.93 12.12
CA SER A 102 5.09 2.17 13.00
C SER A 102 5.04 3.55 13.68
N MET A 103 4.41 4.54 13.05
CA MET A 103 4.29 5.91 13.55
C MET A 103 2.95 6.19 14.24
N VAL A 104 1.84 5.67 13.70
CA VAL A 104 0.48 6.03 14.16
C VAL A 104 -0.24 4.91 14.90
N GLY A 105 0.38 3.72 14.98
CA GLY A 105 -0.25 2.52 15.54
C GLY A 105 -1.27 1.88 14.60
N HIS A 106 -1.80 0.75 15.01
CA HIS A 106 -2.83 0.04 14.26
C HIS A 106 -4.23 0.55 14.68
N ALA A 107 -4.83 1.40 13.86
CA ALA A 107 -6.11 2.04 14.13
C ALA A 107 -7.32 1.19 13.67
N LEU A 108 -7.13 -0.12 13.46
CA LEU A 108 -8.17 -1.08 13.03
C LEU A 108 -8.96 -0.56 11.82
N GLY A 109 -10.28 -0.39 11.93
CA GLY A 109 -11.14 0.07 10.84
C GLY A 109 -10.83 1.48 10.30
N ALA A 110 -9.98 2.26 10.98
CA ALA A 110 -9.52 3.56 10.46
C ALA A 110 -8.20 3.47 9.70
N SER A 111 -7.46 2.36 9.81
CA SER A 111 -6.11 2.22 9.22
C SER A 111 -6.09 2.46 7.73
N GLY A 112 -6.98 1.84 6.96
CA GLY A 112 -7.00 1.98 5.50
C GLY A 112 -7.16 3.44 5.04
N ALA A 113 -8.01 4.22 5.69
CA ALA A 113 -8.17 5.64 5.35
C ALA A 113 -6.95 6.48 5.74
N LEU A 114 -6.30 6.18 6.89
CA LEU A 114 -5.06 6.84 7.31
C LEU A 114 -3.92 6.53 6.34
N GLU A 115 -3.81 5.29 5.90
CA GLU A 115 -2.79 4.81 4.96
C GLU A 115 -2.99 5.38 3.55
N ALA A 116 -4.25 5.49 3.10
CA ALA A 116 -4.55 6.17 1.85
C ALA A 116 -4.15 7.66 1.89
N ILE A 117 -4.41 8.36 3.01
CA ILE A 117 -3.94 9.75 3.19
C ILE A 117 -2.41 9.80 3.18
N ALA A 118 -1.73 8.85 3.81
CA ALA A 118 -0.27 8.79 3.79
C ALA A 118 0.28 8.58 2.37
N CYS A 119 -0.34 7.73 1.55
CA CYS A 119 0.00 7.56 0.14
C CYS A 119 -0.21 8.86 -0.66
N ILE A 120 -1.34 9.54 -0.47
CA ILE A 120 -1.62 10.83 -1.14
C ILE A 120 -0.57 11.88 -0.76
N GLN A 121 -0.23 11.99 0.52
CA GLN A 121 0.81 12.92 0.98
C GLN A 121 2.20 12.55 0.46
N ALA A 122 2.52 11.27 0.38
CA ALA A 122 3.78 10.80 -0.20
C ALA A 122 3.90 11.22 -1.68
N ILE A 123 2.84 11.00 -2.46
CA ILE A 123 2.76 11.40 -3.88
C ILE A 123 2.88 12.91 -4.05
N GLN A 124 2.16 13.70 -3.23
CA GLN A 124 2.16 15.17 -3.37
C GLN A 124 3.47 15.84 -3.00
N ASN A 125 4.22 15.24 -2.09
CA ASN A 125 5.45 15.84 -1.58
C ASN A 125 6.72 15.15 -2.09
N ASP A 126 6.59 14.07 -2.86
CA ASP A 126 7.69 13.21 -3.31
C ASP A 126 8.58 12.74 -2.13
N ILE A 127 7.92 12.34 -1.01
CA ILE A 127 8.56 11.89 0.23
C ILE A 127 7.97 10.56 0.65
N LEU A 128 8.83 9.56 0.77
CA LEU A 128 8.49 8.24 1.31
C LEU A 128 8.43 8.30 2.85
N PRO A 129 7.29 7.98 3.48
CA PRO A 129 7.21 7.87 4.93
C PRO A 129 8.01 6.66 5.41
N PRO A 130 8.72 6.74 6.55
CA PRO A 130 9.56 5.67 7.03
C PRO A 130 8.79 4.58 7.79
N THR A 131 9.38 3.40 7.88
CA THR A 131 9.11 2.45 8.95
C THR A 131 10.04 2.78 10.12
N ILE A 132 9.53 3.44 11.16
CA ILE A 132 10.34 3.80 12.34
C ILE A 132 10.47 2.64 13.33
N ASN A 133 11.39 2.76 14.28
CA ASN A 133 11.73 1.73 15.27
C ASN A 133 12.32 0.45 14.63
N TYR A 134 12.89 0.59 13.43
CA TYR A 134 13.56 -0.50 12.74
C TYR A 134 14.98 -0.65 13.28
N THR A 135 15.20 -1.63 14.15
CA THR A 135 16.49 -1.83 14.83
C THR A 135 17.30 -3.00 14.27
N ASN A 136 16.63 -4.03 13.81
CA ASN A 136 17.26 -5.22 13.24
C ASN A 136 16.55 -5.65 11.97
N SER A 137 17.33 -6.07 10.97
CA SER A 137 16.77 -6.67 9.76
C SER A 137 16.31 -8.10 10.03
N ASP A 138 15.20 -8.48 9.43
CA ASP A 138 14.73 -9.86 9.41
C ASP A 138 15.16 -10.51 8.08
N PRO A 139 15.87 -11.65 8.08
CA PRO A 139 16.29 -12.33 6.86
C PRO A 139 15.14 -12.83 5.98
N GLU A 140 13.94 -12.96 6.52
CA GLU A 140 12.74 -13.33 5.77
C GLU A 140 11.99 -12.11 5.18
N CYS A 141 12.42 -10.89 5.54
CA CYS A 141 11.86 -9.61 5.08
C CYS A 141 12.96 -8.83 4.35
N THR A 142 13.10 -9.04 3.04
CA THR A 142 14.26 -8.60 2.25
C THR A 142 14.03 -7.38 1.37
N LEU A 143 12.86 -6.72 1.50
CA LEU A 143 12.52 -5.52 0.72
C LEU A 143 13.15 -4.26 1.34
N ASP A 144 13.13 -3.14 0.62
CA ASP A 144 13.50 -1.84 1.18
C ASP A 144 12.32 -1.24 1.94
N TYR A 145 12.39 -1.29 3.26
CA TYR A 145 11.32 -0.83 4.16
C TYR A 145 11.43 0.64 4.56
N VAL A 146 12.25 1.43 3.91
CA VAL A 146 12.49 2.86 4.24
C VAL A 146 12.77 3.02 5.74
N PRO A 147 13.86 2.43 6.27
CA PRO A 147 14.06 2.31 7.71
C PRO A 147 14.34 3.66 8.38
N ASN A 148 13.58 3.96 9.43
CA ASN A 148 13.72 5.03 10.40
C ASN A 148 13.66 6.48 9.89
N ASN A 149 14.09 6.77 8.67
CA ASN A 149 14.11 8.13 8.12
C ASN A 149 13.32 8.19 6.83
N SER A 150 12.57 9.27 6.62
CA SER A 150 11.94 9.56 5.33
C SER A 150 12.98 9.71 4.22
N GLN A 151 12.60 9.38 3.00
CA GLN A 151 13.46 9.49 1.81
C GLN A 151 12.75 10.31 0.75
N GLU A 152 13.47 11.20 0.08
CA GLU A 152 12.98 11.86 -1.12
C GLU A 152 12.96 10.85 -2.28
N SER A 153 11.85 10.78 -2.98
CA SER A 153 11.68 9.93 -4.16
C SER A 153 10.48 10.41 -4.96
N THR A 154 10.61 10.49 -6.26
CA THR A 154 9.44 10.72 -7.14
C THR A 154 8.49 9.55 -7.01
N ILE A 155 7.22 9.84 -6.74
CA ILE A 155 6.16 8.84 -6.54
C ILE A 155 5.00 9.18 -7.47
N ASN A 156 4.86 8.44 -8.56
CA ASN A 156 3.77 8.61 -9.53
C ASN A 156 2.57 7.72 -9.18
N ALA A 157 2.84 6.52 -8.67
CA ALA A 157 1.80 5.64 -8.19
C ALA A 157 2.20 4.94 -6.88
N ALA A 158 1.25 4.87 -5.97
CA ALA A 158 1.38 4.17 -4.70
C ALA A 158 0.26 3.14 -4.52
N MET A 159 0.61 2.02 -3.90
CA MET A 159 -0.34 0.97 -3.51
C MET A 159 -0.48 0.97 -1.98
N SER A 160 -1.69 0.77 -1.47
CA SER A 160 -1.94 0.61 -0.04
C SER A 160 -2.59 -0.74 0.22
N ASN A 161 -1.94 -1.55 1.06
CA ASN A 161 -2.40 -2.88 1.45
C ASN A 161 -3.10 -2.86 2.81
N SER A 162 -4.26 -3.47 2.90
CA SER A 162 -5.00 -3.67 4.15
C SER A 162 -5.47 -5.10 4.26
N PHE A 163 -4.91 -5.86 5.21
CA PHE A 163 -5.27 -7.24 5.45
C PHE A 163 -5.96 -7.35 6.81
N GLY A 164 -7.13 -7.98 6.81
CA GLY A 164 -8.00 -8.05 7.99
C GLY A 164 -8.18 -9.46 8.52
N PHE A 165 -8.67 -9.55 9.76
CA PHE A 165 -9.15 -10.82 10.31
C PHE A 165 -10.25 -11.39 9.43
N GLY A 166 -10.37 -12.74 9.45
CA GLY A 166 -11.28 -13.45 8.58
C GLY A 166 -10.69 -13.77 7.20
N GLY A 167 -9.50 -13.28 6.90
CA GLY A 167 -8.83 -13.48 5.60
C GLY A 167 -9.10 -12.40 4.57
N HIS A 168 -9.70 -11.29 4.98
CA HIS A 168 -10.00 -10.18 4.08
C HIS A 168 -8.72 -9.48 3.64
N ASN A 169 -8.53 -9.37 2.34
CA ASN A 169 -7.44 -8.62 1.72
C ASN A 169 -8.04 -7.50 0.86
N GLY A 170 -7.71 -6.26 1.20
CA GLY A 170 -8.11 -5.08 0.44
C GLY A 170 -6.87 -4.31 -0.02
N VAL A 171 -6.86 -3.90 -1.27
CA VAL A 171 -5.75 -3.14 -1.88
C VAL A 171 -6.32 -2.01 -2.70
N ILE A 172 -5.73 -0.82 -2.58
CA ILE A 172 -6.04 0.32 -3.43
C ILE A 172 -4.77 0.81 -4.12
N VAL A 173 -4.93 1.37 -5.32
CA VAL A 173 -3.88 2.05 -6.07
C VAL A 173 -4.27 3.50 -6.26
N ILE A 174 -3.34 4.38 -5.93
CA ILE A 174 -3.46 5.83 -5.99
C ILE A 174 -2.38 6.37 -6.92
N LYS A 175 -2.76 7.19 -7.89
CA LYS A 175 -1.88 7.79 -8.89
C LYS A 175 -1.79 9.31 -8.69
N LYS A 176 -0.65 9.88 -9.05
CA LYS A 176 -0.44 11.34 -9.09
C LYS A 176 -1.38 11.96 -10.12
N TRP A 177 -2.04 13.04 -9.75
CA TRP A 177 -2.91 13.78 -10.66
C TRP A 177 -2.10 14.61 -11.65
N GLY A 178 -2.49 14.56 -12.94
CA GLY A 178 -1.93 15.43 -13.98
C GLY A 178 -0.66 14.91 -14.67
N GLU A 179 -0.26 13.67 -14.42
CA GLU A 179 0.81 12.99 -15.18
C GLU A 179 0.17 11.89 -16.06
N ASP A 180 0.00 12.19 -17.37
CA ASP A 180 -0.30 11.23 -18.45
C ASP A 180 0.99 10.80 -19.15
#